data_ebcb477d05f1eb2eb951b5b62c422812
#
_entry.id   ebcb477d05f1eb2eb951b5b62c422812
#
_cell.length_a   1.000
_cell.length_b   1.000
_cell.length_c   1.000
_cell.angle_alpha   90.00
_cell.angle_beta   90.00
_cell.angle_gamma   90.00
#
_symmetry.space_group_name_H-M   'P 1'
#
loop_
_entity.id
_entity.type
_entity.pdbx_description
1 polymer ?
#
loop_
_entity_poly.entity_id
_entity_poly.type
_entity_poly.pdbx_seq_one_letter_code
_entity_poly.pdbx_strand_id
1 'polypeptide(L)'
;LAQEEGLTTEQVEQDQGNLFTRNIGRGIDTIQQAYGSAVEGIGESTGLDFLKNYGASVVENNRKELEASQEAARQLDDIKDVGSFFDYAGATLGSQVPQLGSTLAGSAAGFIVGGPVGAVVGGLAANLPFFYGSNREAQKEEVAAGNRIEVSEGAAALTAIPQSILDIIADRLLVGGFTGKFISGGGIF
;
A
#
# COMPACT_ATOMS: atom_id res chain seq x y z
N LEU A 1 7.79 -36.84 -15.73
CA LEU A 1 6.56 -36.61 -16.49
C LEU A 1 5.61 -35.83 -15.58
N ALA A 2 5.73 -34.51 -15.56
CA ALA A 2 4.76 -33.61 -14.95
C ALA A 2 3.54 -33.60 -15.90
N GLN A 3 2.39 -33.95 -15.38
CA GLN A 3 1.12 -33.68 -16.05
C GLN A 3 0.90 -32.18 -16.00
N GLU A 4 0.92 -31.52 -17.14
CA GLU A 4 0.30 -30.20 -17.31
C GLU A 4 -1.21 -30.41 -17.16
N GLU A 5 -1.74 -30.13 -15.98
CA GLU A 5 -3.17 -29.99 -15.78
C GLU A 5 -3.62 -28.74 -16.55
N GLY A 6 -4.18 -28.96 -17.73
CA GLY A 6 -4.79 -27.91 -18.54
C GLY A 6 -5.98 -27.32 -17.79
N LEU A 7 -5.78 -26.17 -17.14
CA LEU A 7 -6.85 -25.37 -16.56
C LEU A 7 -7.82 -24.94 -17.68
N THR A 8 -9.11 -25.13 -17.45
CA THR A 8 -10.14 -24.63 -18.37
C THR A 8 -10.19 -23.11 -18.33
N THR A 9 -10.65 -22.46 -19.40
CA THR A 9 -10.82 -21.00 -19.46
C THR A 9 -11.64 -20.45 -18.28
N GLU A 10 -12.64 -21.17 -17.79
CA GLU A 10 -13.43 -20.81 -16.61
C GLU A 10 -12.60 -20.86 -15.31
N GLN A 11 -11.66 -21.79 -15.18
CA GLN A 11 -10.77 -21.87 -14.02
C GLN A 11 -9.73 -20.75 -14.04
N VAL A 12 -9.29 -20.34 -15.21
CA VAL A 12 -8.37 -19.19 -15.37
C VAL A 12 -9.09 -17.87 -15.05
N GLU A 13 -10.34 -17.66 -15.48
CA GLU A 13 -11.13 -16.47 -15.15
C GLU A 13 -11.49 -16.40 -13.65
N GLN A 14 -11.81 -17.57 -13.04
CA GLN A 14 -12.06 -17.65 -11.59
C GLN A 14 -10.78 -17.37 -10.77
N ASP A 15 -9.61 -17.75 -11.28
CA ASP A 15 -8.32 -17.53 -10.63
C ASP A 15 -7.84 -16.07 -10.79
N GLN A 16 -8.14 -15.41 -11.91
CA GLN A 16 -7.83 -13.96 -12.11
C GLN A 16 -8.68 -13.07 -11.21
N GLY A 17 -9.99 -13.30 -11.09
CA GLY A 17 -10.84 -12.61 -10.13
C GLY A 17 -10.37 -12.82 -8.67
N ASN A 18 -9.88 -14.00 -8.38
CA ASN A 18 -9.33 -14.37 -7.09
C ASN A 18 -7.97 -13.70 -6.80
N LEU A 19 -7.11 -13.51 -7.82
CA LEU A 19 -5.82 -12.82 -7.70
C LEU A 19 -5.99 -11.34 -7.34
N PHE A 20 -6.86 -10.62 -8.03
CA PHE A 20 -7.13 -9.22 -7.74
C PHE A 20 -7.68 -9.03 -6.31
N THR A 21 -8.66 -9.86 -5.92
CA THR A 21 -9.25 -9.81 -4.58
C THR A 21 -8.24 -10.18 -3.49
N ARG A 22 -7.40 -11.19 -3.73
CA ARG A 22 -6.31 -11.57 -2.81
C ARG A 22 -5.28 -10.45 -2.66
N ASN A 23 -4.97 -9.71 -3.73
CA ASN A 23 -4.03 -8.59 -3.66
C ASN A 23 -4.63 -7.36 -2.99
N ILE A 24 -5.95 -7.15 -3.04
CA ILE A 24 -6.62 -6.17 -2.18
C ILE A 24 -6.42 -6.54 -0.70
N GLY A 25 -6.61 -7.82 -0.34
CA GLY A 25 -6.32 -8.33 1.01
C GLY A 25 -4.88 -8.02 1.43
N ARG A 26 -3.90 -8.39 0.61
CA ARG A 26 -2.48 -8.06 0.86
C ARG A 26 -2.22 -6.56 1.03
N GLY A 27 -2.88 -5.74 0.22
CA GLY A 27 -2.79 -4.28 0.35
C GLY A 27 -3.32 -3.79 1.70
N ILE A 28 -4.42 -4.37 2.20
CA ILE A 28 -4.97 -4.09 3.53
C ILE A 28 -3.96 -4.50 4.61
N ASP A 29 -3.41 -5.72 4.54
CA ASP A 29 -2.44 -6.24 5.51
C ASP A 29 -1.17 -5.38 5.53
N THR A 30 -0.69 -4.96 4.36
CA THR A 30 0.46 -4.04 4.22
C THR A 30 0.18 -2.70 4.90
N ILE A 31 -1.01 -2.13 4.71
CA ILE A 31 -1.40 -0.88 5.36
C ILE A 31 -1.50 -1.07 6.87
N GLN A 32 -2.16 -2.12 7.32
CA GLN A 32 -2.29 -2.41 8.74
C GLN A 32 -0.93 -2.64 9.40
N GLN A 33 -0.01 -3.35 8.73
CA GLN A 33 1.36 -3.51 9.19
C GLN A 33 2.06 -2.16 9.31
N ALA A 34 1.98 -1.30 8.30
CA ALA A 34 2.61 0.02 8.33
C ALA A 34 2.03 0.91 9.45
N TYR A 35 0.71 0.96 9.61
CA TYR A 35 0.10 1.70 10.71
C TYR A 35 0.46 1.09 12.09
N GLY A 36 0.50 -0.24 12.21
CA GLY A 36 0.96 -0.93 13.41
C GLY A 36 2.38 -0.52 13.78
N SER A 37 3.29 -0.51 12.80
CA SER A 37 4.68 -0.08 12.98
C SER A 37 4.79 1.41 13.37
N ALA A 38 3.94 2.27 12.81
CA ALA A 38 3.89 3.68 13.21
C ALA A 38 3.44 3.83 14.66
N VAL A 39 2.41 3.10 15.09
CA VAL A 39 1.93 3.11 16.49
C VAL A 39 3.00 2.56 17.45
N GLU A 40 3.68 1.49 17.07
CA GLU A 40 4.80 0.94 17.83
C GLU A 40 5.93 1.97 18.01
N GLY A 41 6.35 2.64 16.91
CA GLY A 41 7.38 3.68 16.96
C GLY A 41 7.00 4.88 17.82
N ILE A 42 5.73 5.32 17.77
CA ILE A 42 5.20 6.34 18.69
C ILE A 42 5.27 5.84 20.13
N GLY A 43 4.88 4.60 20.40
CA GLY A 43 4.99 3.98 21.72
C GLY A 43 6.40 3.96 22.25
N GLU A 44 7.38 3.59 21.41
CA GLU A 44 8.81 3.57 21.75
C GLU A 44 9.35 5.00 22.03
N SER A 45 9.05 5.95 21.17
CA SER A 45 9.55 7.31 21.30
C SER A 45 8.94 8.10 22.46
N THR A 46 7.71 7.76 22.86
CA THR A 46 6.99 8.40 23.97
C THR A 46 7.07 7.64 25.31
N GLY A 47 7.60 6.42 25.29
CA GLY A 47 7.63 5.53 26.48
C GLY A 47 6.26 4.94 26.84
N LEU A 48 5.30 4.93 25.91
CA LEU A 48 3.96 4.39 26.13
C LEU A 48 3.90 2.90 25.75
N ASP A 49 4.23 2.02 26.69
CA ASP A 49 4.33 0.58 26.46
C ASP A 49 3.06 -0.05 25.86
N PHE A 50 1.87 0.45 26.20
CA PHE A 50 0.62 -0.08 25.61
C PHE A 50 0.53 0.17 24.10
N LEU A 51 0.97 1.33 23.60
CA LEU A 51 1.03 1.63 22.18
C LEU A 51 2.09 0.78 21.49
N LYS A 52 3.28 0.67 22.10
CA LYS A 52 4.35 -0.18 21.59
C LYS A 52 3.87 -1.62 21.42
N ASN A 53 3.29 -2.22 22.47
CA ASN A 53 2.85 -3.61 22.45
C ASN A 53 1.69 -3.83 21.48
N TYR A 54 0.74 -2.90 21.40
CA TYR A 54 -0.36 -2.96 20.45
C TYR A 54 0.16 -2.89 19.01
N GLY A 55 0.99 -1.91 18.71
CA GLY A 55 1.59 -1.76 17.38
C GLY A 55 2.38 -2.99 16.94
N ALA A 56 3.24 -3.52 17.82
CA ALA A 56 4.00 -4.74 17.58
C ALA A 56 3.10 -5.96 17.31
N SER A 57 1.99 -6.10 18.02
CA SER A 57 1.05 -7.20 17.79
C SER A 57 0.35 -7.10 16.42
N VAL A 58 0.00 -5.89 15.98
CA VAL A 58 -0.58 -5.65 14.65
C VAL A 58 0.44 -5.99 13.56
N VAL A 59 1.68 -5.54 13.70
CA VAL A 59 2.78 -5.85 12.76
C VAL A 59 2.98 -7.35 12.62
N GLU A 60 3.09 -8.06 13.73
CA GLU A 60 3.34 -9.51 13.75
C GLU A 60 2.20 -10.32 13.10
N ASN A 61 0.95 -9.95 13.38
CA ASN A 61 -0.21 -10.62 12.78
C ASN A 61 -0.26 -10.42 11.26
N ASN A 62 -0.14 -9.19 10.81
CA ASN A 62 -0.18 -8.88 9.38
C ASN A 62 1.03 -9.45 8.63
N ARG A 63 2.21 -9.51 9.26
CA ARG A 63 3.39 -10.17 8.67
C ARG A 63 3.11 -11.65 8.38
N LYS A 64 2.51 -12.37 9.31
CA LYS A 64 2.13 -13.78 9.11
C LYS A 64 1.13 -13.96 7.96
N GLU A 65 0.15 -13.06 7.86
CA GLU A 65 -0.84 -13.08 6.78
C GLU A 65 -0.19 -12.77 5.42
N LEU A 66 0.73 -11.79 5.37
CA LEU A 66 1.51 -11.46 4.18
C LEU A 66 2.41 -12.62 3.74
N GLU A 67 3.10 -13.29 4.68
CA GLU A 67 3.92 -14.46 4.40
C GLU A 67 3.06 -15.62 3.86
N ALA A 68 1.90 -15.87 4.46
CA ALA A 68 0.99 -16.91 4.01
C ALA A 68 0.39 -16.62 2.62
N SER A 69 0.31 -15.36 2.21
CA SER A 69 -0.24 -14.92 0.93
C SER A 69 0.83 -14.64 -0.15
N GLN A 70 2.08 -15.10 0.03
CA GLN A 70 3.19 -14.85 -0.92
C GLN A 70 2.87 -15.29 -2.35
N GLU A 71 2.11 -16.37 -2.53
CA GLU A 71 1.71 -16.87 -3.86
C GLU A 71 0.91 -15.84 -4.69
N ALA A 72 0.26 -14.87 -4.03
CA ALA A 72 -0.45 -13.79 -4.71
C ALA A 72 0.49 -12.68 -5.20
N ALA A 73 1.72 -12.60 -4.69
CA ALA A 73 2.70 -11.62 -5.13
C ALA A 73 3.23 -12.00 -6.52
N ARG A 74 3.23 -11.01 -7.43
CA ARG A 74 3.82 -11.15 -8.76
C ARG A 74 5.02 -10.22 -8.87
N GLN A 75 6.08 -10.70 -9.50
CA GLN A 75 7.30 -9.94 -9.75
C GLN A 75 7.40 -9.58 -11.25
N LEU A 76 8.19 -8.56 -11.57
CA LEU A 76 8.45 -8.18 -12.97
C LEU A 76 9.02 -9.36 -13.79
N ASP A 77 9.82 -10.20 -13.16
CA ASP A 77 10.43 -11.37 -13.80
C ASP A 77 9.41 -12.48 -14.16
N ASP A 78 8.20 -12.41 -13.59
CA ASP A 78 7.10 -13.33 -13.92
C ASP A 78 6.42 -12.97 -15.25
N ILE A 79 6.68 -11.79 -15.82
CA ILE A 79 6.10 -11.35 -17.09
C ILE A 79 6.81 -12.05 -18.26
N LYS A 80 6.13 -13.04 -18.83
CA LYS A 80 6.65 -13.81 -19.98
C LYS A 80 5.83 -13.62 -21.25
N ASP A 81 4.58 -13.19 -21.10
CA ASP A 81 3.61 -13.00 -22.16
C ASP A 81 2.57 -11.94 -21.78
N VAL A 82 1.60 -11.70 -22.67
CA VAL A 82 0.52 -10.72 -22.46
C VAL A 82 -0.37 -11.12 -21.29
N GLY A 83 -0.62 -12.42 -21.07
CA GLY A 83 -1.42 -12.92 -19.93
C GLY A 83 -0.76 -12.60 -18.61
N SER A 84 0.51 -13.01 -18.44
CA SER A 84 1.30 -12.72 -17.24
C SER A 84 1.51 -11.24 -16.98
N PHE A 85 1.52 -10.39 -18.03
CA PHE A 85 1.50 -8.93 -17.88
C PHE A 85 0.19 -8.44 -17.22
N PHE A 86 -0.97 -8.93 -17.66
CA PHE A 86 -2.25 -8.55 -17.06
C PHE A 86 -2.38 -9.09 -15.63
N ASP A 87 -1.86 -10.27 -15.33
CA ASP A 87 -1.79 -10.82 -13.98
C ASP A 87 -0.94 -9.95 -13.06
N TYR A 88 0.25 -9.55 -13.52
CA TYR A 88 1.11 -8.62 -12.79
C TYR A 88 0.45 -7.25 -12.57
N ALA A 89 -0.15 -6.68 -13.61
CA ALA A 89 -0.84 -5.40 -13.53
C ALA A 89 -2.04 -5.48 -12.56
N GLY A 90 -2.84 -6.54 -12.63
CA GLY A 90 -3.96 -6.78 -11.74
C GLY A 90 -3.52 -6.96 -10.28
N ALA A 91 -2.45 -7.71 -10.04
CA ALA A 91 -1.87 -7.90 -8.72
C ALA A 91 -1.34 -6.57 -8.13
N THR A 92 -0.60 -5.80 -8.93
CA THR A 92 -0.04 -4.50 -8.53
C THR A 92 -1.14 -3.49 -8.23
N LEU A 93 -2.13 -3.34 -9.12
CA LEU A 93 -3.26 -2.45 -8.92
C LEU A 93 -4.09 -2.87 -7.70
N GLY A 94 -4.35 -4.18 -7.54
CA GLY A 94 -5.10 -4.70 -6.39
C GLY A 94 -4.45 -4.34 -5.06
N SER A 95 -3.14 -4.46 -4.95
CA SER A 95 -2.40 -4.12 -3.72
C SER A 95 -2.38 -2.62 -3.41
N GLN A 96 -2.55 -1.75 -4.40
CA GLN A 96 -2.58 -0.28 -4.22
C GLN A 96 -3.97 0.28 -3.89
N VAL A 97 -5.04 -0.46 -4.21
CA VAL A 97 -6.43 0.00 -3.97
C VAL A 97 -6.68 0.46 -2.53
N PRO A 98 -6.26 -0.28 -1.49
CA PRO A 98 -6.50 0.15 -0.11
C PRO A 98 -5.76 1.45 0.26
N GLN A 99 -4.53 1.65 -0.23
CA GLN A 99 -3.76 2.87 0.00
C GLN A 99 -4.42 4.08 -0.67
N LEU A 100 -4.81 3.95 -1.95
CA LEU A 100 -5.57 4.97 -2.65
C LEU A 100 -6.87 5.29 -1.92
N GLY A 101 -7.57 4.27 -1.40
CA GLY A 101 -8.79 4.43 -0.62
C GLY A 101 -8.56 5.26 0.65
N SER A 102 -7.49 5.00 1.40
CA SER A 102 -7.14 5.76 2.61
C SER A 102 -6.77 7.21 2.30
N THR A 103 -6.01 7.45 1.24
CA THR A 103 -5.65 8.80 0.77
C THR A 103 -6.88 9.60 0.35
N LEU A 104 -7.79 8.98 -0.42
CA LEU A 104 -9.03 9.62 -0.86
C LEU A 104 -9.95 9.92 0.33
N ALA A 105 -10.08 9.01 1.28
CA ALA A 105 -10.88 9.22 2.48
C ALA A 105 -10.33 10.36 3.34
N GLY A 106 -9.01 10.41 3.56
CA GLY A 106 -8.34 11.51 4.26
C GLY A 106 -8.51 12.84 3.54
N SER A 107 -8.35 12.85 2.21
CA SER A 107 -8.55 14.04 1.39
C SER A 107 -10.00 14.53 1.42
N ALA A 108 -10.98 13.65 1.34
CA ALA A 108 -12.40 14.00 1.41
C ALA A 108 -12.77 14.57 2.79
N ALA A 109 -12.32 13.94 3.87
CA ALA A 109 -12.53 14.45 5.22
C ALA A 109 -11.89 15.83 5.42
N GLY A 110 -10.66 16.00 4.96
CA GLY A 110 -9.95 17.27 4.98
C GLY A 110 -10.65 18.35 4.16
N PHE A 111 -11.20 18.00 2.99
CA PHE A 111 -11.96 18.93 2.15
C PHE A 111 -13.22 19.47 2.85
N ILE A 112 -13.94 18.62 3.55
CA ILE A 112 -15.14 19.02 4.32
C ILE A 112 -14.79 20.08 5.37
N VAL A 113 -13.61 19.96 6.02
CA VAL A 113 -13.18 20.86 7.11
C VAL A 113 -12.51 22.14 6.58
N GLY A 114 -11.66 22.02 5.56
CA GLY A 114 -10.78 23.12 5.11
C GLY A 114 -10.74 23.34 3.60
N GLY A 115 -11.74 22.85 2.84
CA GLY A 115 -11.77 23.02 1.39
C GLY A 115 -10.56 22.40 0.68
N PRO A 116 -10.11 22.99 -0.45
CA PRO A 116 -9.00 22.43 -1.23
C PRO A 116 -7.68 22.29 -0.44
N VAL A 117 -7.40 23.19 0.48
CA VAL A 117 -6.21 23.12 1.36
C VAL A 117 -6.37 21.99 2.37
N GLY A 118 -7.57 21.87 2.97
CA GLY A 118 -7.89 20.78 3.87
C GLY A 118 -7.78 19.41 3.21
N ALA A 119 -8.16 19.28 1.93
CA ALA A 119 -8.01 18.03 1.17
C ALA A 119 -6.52 17.61 1.06
N VAL A 120 -5.62 18.55 0.83
CA VAL A 120 -4.17 18.25 0.79
C VAL A 120 -3.68 17.81 2.16
N VAL A 121 -4.04 18.55 3.20
CA VAL A 121 -3.62 18.25 4.57
C VAL A 121 -4.19 16.90 5.03
N GLY A 122 -5.46 16.61 4.71
CA GLY A 122 -6.11 15.34 5.04
C GLY A 122 -5.48 14.14 4.33
N GLY A 123 -5.14 14.28 3.05
CA GLY A 123 -4.40 13.26 2.31
C GLY A 123 -3.00 13.01 2.89
N LEU A 124 -2.26 14.08 3.22
CA LEU A 124 -0.97 13.97 3.90
C LEU A 124 -1.10 13.27 5.26
N ALA A 125 -2.09 13.67 6.05
CA ALA A 125 -2.32 13.07 7.36
C ALA A 125 -2.67 11.57 7.30
N ALA A 126 -3.33 11.13 6.22
CA ALA A 126 -3.59 9.73 5.97
C ALA A 126 -2.33 8.96 5.54
N ASN A 127 -1.45 9.55 4.73
CA ASN A 127 -0.28 8.88 4.17
C ASN A 127 0.96 8.90 5.07
N LEU A 128 1.15 9.95 5.88
CA LEU A 128 2.34 10.06 6.74
C LEU A 128 2.56 8.86 7.66
N PRO A 129 1.55 8.37 8.41
CA PRO A 129 1.72 7.18 9.25
C PRO A 129 2.06 5.93 8.44
N PHE A 130 1.48 5.78 7.24
CA PHE A 130 1.77 4.68 6.34
C PHE A 130 3.24 4.67 5.91
N PHE A 131 3.75 5.79 5.36
CA PHE A 131 5.14 5.86 4.91
C PHE A 131 6.13 5.81 6.08
N TYR A 132 5.81 6.43 7.22
CA TYR A 132 6.63 6.32 8.41
C TYR A 132 6.76 4.86 8.87
N GLY A 133 5.64 4.14 9.01
CA GLY A 133 5.64 2.75 9.41
C GLY A 133 6.31 1.83 8.40
N SER A 134 6.07 2.03 7.10
CA SER A 134 6.74 1.26 6.04
C SER A 134 8.26 1.46 6.05
N ASN A 135 8.73 2.70 6.22
CA ASN A 135 10.16 3.00 6.33
C ASN A 135 10.77 2.36 7.58
N ARG A 136 10.00 2.30 8.67
CA ARG A 136 10.42 1.66 9.91
C ARG A 136 10.54 0.14 9.73
N GLU A 137 9.57 -0.50 9.08
CA GLU A 137 9.64 -1.95 8.78
C GLU A 137 10.81 -2.27 7.86
N ALA A 138 11.03 -1.50 6.79
CA ALA A 138 12.20 -1.67 5.93
C ALA A 138 13.52 -1.58 6.71
N GLN A 139 13.63 -0.63 7.67
CA GLN A 139 14.80 -0.53 8.53
C GLN A 139 14.94 -1.74 9.48
N LYS A 140 13.85 -2.30 10.00
CA LYS A 140 13.89 -3.53 10.81
C LYS A 140 14.41 -4.72 10.00
N GLU A 141 13.98 -4.84 8.74
CA GLU A 141 14.49 -5.87 7.82
C GLU A 141 15.98 -5.70 7.56
N GLU A 142 16.47 -4.46 7.33
CA GLU A 142 17.87 -4.17 7.18
C GLU A 142 18.70 -4.51 8.44
N VAL A 143 18.15 -4.24 9.63
CA VAL A 143 18.79 -4.63 10.91
C VAL A 143 18.83 -6.15 11.04
N ALA A 144 17.75 -6.85 10.72
CA ALA A 144 17.70 -8.31 10.77
C ALA A 144 18.67 -8.97 9.77
N ALA A 145 18.87 -8.33 8.61
CA ALA A 145 19.86 -8.75 7.59
C ALA A 145 21.31 -8.38 7.94
N GLY A 146 21.55 -7.64 9.03
CA GLY A 146 22.89 -7.16 9.42
C GLY A 146 23.42 -6.00 8.59
N ASN A 147 22.60 -5.39 7.74
CA ASN A 147 22.98 -4.25 6.89
C ASN A 147 22.85 -2.91 7.62
N ARG A 148 22.23 -2.92 8.80
CA ARG A 148 22.02 -1.74 9.64
C ARG A 148 22.19 -2.11 11.11
N ILE A 149 22.64 -1.15 11.94
CA ILE A 149 22.89 -1.37 13.37
C ILE A 149 21.59 -1.27 14.16
N GLU A 150 20.75 -0.28 13.84
CA GLU A 150 19.51 0.02 14.59
C GLU A 150 18.44 0.69 13.70
N VAL A 151 17.21 0.67 14.16
CA VAL A 151 16.10 1.44 13.57
C VAL A 151 16.23 2.90 14.01
N SER A 152 16.19 3.83 13.05
CA SER A 152 16.20 5.27 13.30
C SER A 152 14.84 5.87 13.05
N GLU A 153 14.12 6.20 14.13
CA GLU A 153 12.80 6.81 14.07
C GLU A 153 12.84 8.17 13.34
N GLY A 154 13.89 8.97 13.59
CA GLY A 154 14.09 10.25 12.90
C GLY A 154 14.27 10.09 11.39
N ALA A 155 15.04 9.09 10.94
CA ALA A 155 15.21 8.83 9.51
C ALA A 155 13.91 8.33 8.89
N ALA A 156 13.16 7.44 9.56
CA ALA A 156 11.87 6.96 9.08
C ALA A 156 10.87 8.11 8.90
N ALA A 157 10.80 9.02 9.86
CA ALA A 157 9.93 10.19 9.81
C ALA A 157 10.33 11.19 8.73
N LEU A 158 11.63 11.52 8.62
CA LEU A 158 12.13 12.47 7.64
C LEU A 158 11.94 12.00 6.19
N THR A 159 12.05 10.70 5.93
CA THR A 159 11.82 10.13 4.60
C THR A 159 10.33 9.98 4.27
N ALA A 160 9.47 9.81 5.27
CA ALA A 160 8.02 9.70 5.07
C ALA A 160 7.40 11.01 4.52
N ILE A 161 7.92 12.17 4.90
CA ILE A 161 7.39 13.47 4.47
C ILE A 161 7.46 13.65 2.94
N PRO A 162 8.64 13.57 2.29
CA PRO A 162 8.71 13.72 0.83
C PRO A 162 7.96 12.60 0.10
N GLN A 163 7.95 11.37 0.62
CA GLN A 163 7.18 10.26 0.04
C GLN A 163 5.68 10.57 0.03
N SER A 164 5.11 11.05 1.15
CA SER A 164 3.70 11.44 1.23
C SER A 164 3.34 12.57 0.27
N ILE A 165 4.24 13.54 0.07
CA ILE A 165 4.02 14.64 -0.87
C ILE A 165 4.03 14.14 -2.31
N LEU A 166 5.00 13.29 -2.66
CA LEU A 166 5.12 12.71 -4.00
C LEU A 166 3.92 11.82 -4.35
N ASP A 167 3.43 11.04 -3.39
CA ASP A 167 2.26 10.19 -3.53
C ASP A 167 1.01 11.02 -3.88
N ILE A 168 0.75 12.10 -3.13
CA ILE A 168 -0.38 13.00 -3.41
C ILE A 168 -0.25 13.68 -4.77
N ILE A 169 0.96 14.05 -5.19
CA ILE A 169 1.19 14.63 -6.52
C ILE A 169 0.90 13.58 -7.60
N ALA A 170 1.38 12.35 -7.43
CA ALA A 170 1.14 11.24 -8.34
C ALA A 170 -0.36 10.92 -8.43
N ASP A 171 -1.06 10.82 -7.32
CA ASP A 171 -2.50 10.58 -7.27
C ASP A 171 -3.28 11.68 -8.01
N ARG A 172 -2.92 12.95 -7.83
CA ARG A 172 -3.55 14.07 -8.53
C ARG A 172 -3.30 14.04 -10.03
N LEU A 173 -2.12 13.65 -10.46
CA LEU A 173 -1.79 13.51 -11.88
C LEU A 173 -2.56 12.34 -12.50
N LEU A 174 -2.67 11.22 -11.80
CA LEU A 174 -3.43 10.05 -12.25
C LEU A 174 -4.93 10.37 -12.31
N VAL A 175 -5.52 10.85 -11.23
CA VAL A 175 -6.95 11.15 -11.14
C VAL A 175 -7.30 12.34 -12.04
N GLY A 176 -6.50 13.40 -12.05
CA GLY A 176 -6.68 14.58 -12.89
C GLY A 176 -6.52 14.27 -14.38
N GLY A 177 -5.59 13.40 -14.76
CA GLY A 177 -5.42 12.92 -16.13
C GLY A 177 -6.60 12.07 -16.60
N PHE A 178 -7.17 11.24 -15.72
CA PHE A 178 -8.38 10.47 -16.03
C PHE A 178 -9.62 11.36 -16.12
N THR A 179 -9.87 12.19 -15.11
CA THR A 179 -11.06 13.07 -15.08
C THR A 179 -11.02 14.14 -16.16
N GLY A 180 -9.86 14.70 -16.48
CA GLY A 180 -9.69 15.68 -17.57
C GLY A 180 -10.04 15.12 -18.93
N LYS A 181 -9.73 13.85 -19.23
CA LYS A 181 -10.12 13.19 -20.47
C LYS A 181 -11.61 12.81 -20.51
N PHE A 182 -12.20 12.43 -19.39
CA PHE A 182 -13.63 12.12 -19.32
C PHE A 182 -14.51 13.38 -19.39
N ILE A 183 -14.09 14.49 -18.79
CA ILE A 183 -14.85 15.74 -18.80
C ILE A 183 -14.70 16.47 -20.15
N SER A 184 -13.52 16.41 -20.80
CA SER A 184 -13.31 16.98 -22.14
C SER A 184 -13.89 16.10 -23.25
N GLY A 185 -14.12 14.82 -23.03
CA GLY A 185 -14.77 13.90 -23.99
C GLY A 185 -16.30 13.97 -24.00
N GLY A 186 -16.91 14.73 -23.09
CA GLY A 186 -18.36 14.93 -23.00
C GLY A 186 -18.92 16.06 -23.88
N GLY A 187 -18.14 16.61 -24.78
CA GLY A 187 -18.56 17.60 -25.77
C GLY A 187 -18.95 16.97 -27.10
N ILE A 188 -19.97 16.11 -27.11
CA ILE A 188 -20.72 15.79 -28.33
C ILE A 188 -22.05 16.52 -28.18
N PHE A 189 -22.07 17.74 -28.66
CA PHE A 189 -23.20 18.39 -29.34
C PHE A 189 -22.62 19.41 -30.30
#